data_8f5ede6eb7b4d9c6bef2d8e5e797e68b
#
_entry.id   8f5ede6eb7b4d9c6bef2d8e5e797e68b
#
_cell.length_a   1.000
_cell.length_b   1.000
_cell.length_c   1.000
_cell.angle_alpha   90.00
_cell.angle_beta   90.00
_cell.angle_gamma   90.00
#
_symmetry.space_group_name_H-M   'P 1'
#
loop_
_entity.id
_entity.type
_entity.pdbx_description
1 polymer ?
#
loop_
_entity_poly.entity_id
_entity_poly.type
_entity_poly.pdbx_seq_one_letter_code
_entity_poly.pdbx_strand_id
1 'polypeptide(L)'
;MASNLVNSFKRIDDALWVDGGANNPGDYITQISWMLFLKYLEDLETRRGIDAQLEGKKYTPILKEEFRWHSWACPKSADGKKDVTKALSGKDLLEFVNKELFTYLKAFKNTTDDTKTLAYKIGEIFSEIDNKILSKLTKDNSII
;
A
#
# COMPACT_ATOMS: atom_id res chain seq x y z
N MET A 1 -21.66 0.61 -5.25
CA MET A 1 -20.54 0.30 -4.34
C MET A 1 -20.07 -1.13 -4.48
N ALA A 2 -20.95 -2.14 -4.32
CA ALA A 2 -20.54 -3.55 -4.46
C ALA A 2 -19.99 -3.87 -5.85
N SER A 3 -20.58 -3.34 -6.92
CA SER A 3 -20.11 -3.56 -8.29
C SER A 3 -18.70 -3.00 -8.53
N ASN A 4 -18.38 -1.84 -7.96
CA ASN A 4 -17.03 -1.26 -8.10
C ASN A 4 -15.98 -2.09 -7.38
N LEU A 5 -16.32 -2.61 -6.20
CA LEU A 5 -15.42 -3.48 -5.44
C LEU A 5 -15.14 -4.79 -6.18
N VAL A 6 -16.19 -5.42 -6.71
CA VAL A 6 -16.06 -6.66 -7.50
C VAL A 6 -15.20 -6.42 -8.74
N ASN A 7 -15.42 -5.32 -9.46
CA ASN A 7 -14.61 -4.98 -10.63
C ASN A 7 -13.15 -4.71 -10.27
N SER A 8 -12.91 -4.06 -9.14
CA SER A 8 -11.55 -3.82 -8.66
C SER A 8 -10.82 -5.12 -8.33
N PHE A 9 -11.50 -6.05 -7.64
CA PHE A 9 -10.93 -7.37 -7.36
C PHE A 9 -10.63 -8.15 -8.62
N LYS A 10 -11.54 -8.11 -9.61
CA LYS A 10 -11.32 -8.78 -10.88
C LYS A 10 -10.10 -8.23 -11.62
N ARG A 11 -9.95 -6.93 -11.64
CA ARG A 11 -8.78 -6.29 -12.27
C ARG A 11 -7.47 -6.69 -11.59
N ILE A 12 -7.45 -6.73 -10.25
CA ILE A 12 -6.30 -7.19 -9.48
C ILE A 12 -6.02 -8.66 -9.77
N ASP A 13 -7.07 -9.48 -9.77
CA ASP A 13 -6.97 -10.91 -10.06
C ASP A 13 -6.35 -11.16 -11.43
N ASP A 14 -6.88 -10.53 -12.47
CA ASP A 14 -6.37 -10.65 -13.83
C ASP A 14 -4.90 -10.20 -13.92
N ALA A 15 -4.55 -9.07 -13.31
CA ALA A 15 -3.20 -8.55 -13.33
C ALA A 15 -2.21 -9.50 -12.63
N LEU A 16 -2.57 -10.06 -11.48
CA LEU A 16 -1.71 -10.96 -10.72
C LEU A 16 -1.48 -12.29 -11.43
N TRP A 17 -2.51 -12.86 -12.05
CA TRP A 17 -2.37 -14.16 -12.72
C TRP A 17 -1.78 -14.05 -14.12
N VAL A 18 -2.06 -12.97 -14.86
CA VAL A 18 -1.60 -12.80 -16.24
C VAL A 18 -0.26 -12.09 -16.29
N ASP A 19 -0.15 -10.95 -15.61
CA ASP A 19 1.01 -10.05 -15.72
C ASP A 19 1.93 -10.06 -14.50
N GLY A 20 1.42 -10.44 -13.34
CA GLY A 20 2.11 -10.27 -12.08
C GLY A 20 3.12 -11.34 -11.72
N GLY A 21 3.09 -12.48 -12.41
CA GLY A 21 4.02 -13.56 -12.12
C GLY A 21 3.74 -14.33 -10.84
N ALA A 22 2.51 -14.28 -10.36
CA ALA A 22 2.09 -15.14 -9.25
C ALA A 22 2.11 -16.59 -9.73
N ASN A 23 2.95 -17.42 -9.09
CA ASN A 23 3.22 -18.78 -9.54
C ASN A 23 2.33 -19.82 -8.86
N ASN A 24 1.68 -19.45 -7.75
CA ASN A 24 0.85 -20.35 -6.97
C ASN A 24 -0.17 -19.56 -6.14
N PRO A 25 -1.22 -20.22 -5.61
CA PRO A 25 -2.23 -19.53 -4.78
C PRO A 25 -1.66 -18.83 -3.55
N GLY A 26 -0.61 -19.35 -2.93
CA GLY A 26 0.03 -18.72 -1.78
C GLY A 26 0.67 -17.39 -2.13
N ASP A 27 1.41 -17.34 -3.22
CA ASP A 27 1.99 -16.08 -3.72
C ASP A 27 0.92 -15.07 -4.08
N TYR A 28 -0.14 -15.50 -4.75
CA TYR A 28 -1.27 -14.66 -5.11
C TYR A 28 -1.89 -14.00 -3.86
N ILE A 29 -2.21 -14.79 -2.85
CA ILE A 29 -2.83 -14.31 -1.61
C ILE A 29 -1.89 -13.33 -0.89
N THR A 30 -0.61 -13.67 -0.78
CA THR A 30 0.38 -12.82 -0.11
C THR A 30 0.49 -11.45 -0.79
N GLN A 31 0.58 -11.43 -2.11
CA GLN A 31 0.79 -10.21 -2.85
C GLN A 31 -0.45 -9.31 -2.83
N ILE A 32 -1.65 -9.87 -3.03
CA ILE A 32 -2.87 -9.07 -2.94
C ILE A 32 -3.09 -8.54 -1.52
N SER A 33 -2.73 -9.33 -0.51
CA SER A 33 -2.94 -8.96 0.90
C SER A 33 -2.11 -7.75 1.32
N TRP A 34 -0.83 -7.69 0.95
CA TRP A 34 -0.02 -6.54 1.38
C TRP A 34 -0.46 -5.24 0.68
N MET A 35 -0.87 -5.31 -0.57
CA MET A 35 -1.39 -4.14 -1.29
C MET A 35 -2.70 -3.64 -0.68
N LEU A 36 -3.65 -4.53 -0.43
CA LEU A 36 -4.92 -4.19 0.19
C LEU A 36 -4.74 -3.67 1.61
N PHE A 37 -3.79 -4.22 2.35
CA PHE A 37 -3.48 -3.76 3.69
C PHE A 37 -3.00 -2.30 3.68
N LEU A 38 -2.10 -1.94 2.77
CA LEU A 38 -1.62 -0.56 2.67
C LEU A 38 -2.73 0.41 2.26
N LYS A 39 -3.61 -0.01 1.35
CA LYS A 39 -4.78 0.79 0.99
C LYS A 39 -5.74 0.96 2.16
N TYR A 40 -5.99 -0.10 2.90
CA TYR A 40 -6.80 -0.05 4.12
C TYR A 40 -6.19 0.89 5.15
N LEU A 41 -4.89 0.80 5.36
CA LEU A 41 -4.19 1.65 6.31
C LEU A 41 -4.30 3.13 5.91
N GLU A 42 -4.22 3.44 4.63
CA GLU A 42 -4.44 4.81 4.13
C GLU A 42 -5.81 5.33 4.52
N ASP A 43 -6.85 4.53 4.29
CA ASP A 43 -8.22 4.92 4.61
C ASP A 43 -8.42 5.09 6.12
N LEU A 44 -7.82 4.20 6.92
CA LEU A 44 -7.87 4.26 8.38
C LEU A 44 -7.20 5.53 8.91
N GLU A 45 -6.00 5.84 8.42
CA GLU A 45 -5.26 7.02 8.86
C GLU A 45 -5.95 8.32 8.45
N THR A 46 -6.52 8.34 7.25
CA THR A 46 -7.31 9.49 6.78
C THR A 46 -8.51 9.71 7.69
N ARG A 47 -9.24 8.66 8.04
CA ARG A 47 -10.39 8.75 8.95
C ARG A 47 -9.98 9.23 10.34
N ARG A 48 -8.91 8.67 10.90
CA ARG A 48 -8.41 9.08 12.21
C ARG A 48 -7.96 10.54 12.23
N GLY A 49 -7.36 11.02 11.15
CA GLY A 49 -6.99 12.42 11.00
C GLY A 49 -8.20 13.36 10.99
N ILE A 50 -9.25 12.97 10.28
CA ILE A 50 -10.51 13.75 10.24
C ILE A 50 -11.18 13.75 11.61
N ASP A 51 -11.28 12.61 12.27
CA ASP A 51 -11.89 12.51 13.60
C ASP A 51 -11.14 13.36 14.62
N ALA A 52 -9.82 13.33 14.60
CA ALA A 52 -9.00 14.16 15.48
C ALA A 52 -9.23 15.65 15.22
N GLN A 53 -9.33 16.04 13.96
CA GLN A 53 -9.60 17.44 13.59
C GLN A 53 -10.95 17.90 14.12
N LEU A 54 -11.99 17.07 14.01
CA LEU A 54 -13.33 17.38 14.53
C LEU A 54 -13.34 17.51 16.05
N GLU A 55 -12.46 16.78 16.75
CA GLU A 55 -12.31 16.86 18.20
C GLU A 55 -11.33 17.96 18.66
N GLY A 56 -10.77 18.72 17.72
CA GLY A 56 -9.77 19.74 18.02
C GLY A 56 -8.41 19.17 18.44
N LYS A 57 -8.13 17.93 18.10
CA LYS A 57 -6.89 17.25 18.44
C LYS A 57 -5.98 17.14 17.22
N LYS A 58 -4.67 17.03 17.46
CA LYS A 58 -3.68 16.78 16.41
C LYS A 58 -3.46 15.28 16.27
N TYR A 59 -3.54 14.78 15.03
CA TYR A 59 -3.25 13.39 14.71
C TYR A 59 -1.87 13.27 14.09
N THR A 60 -1.08 12.33 14.60
CA THR A 60 0.21 11.98 14.00
C THR A 60 0.06 10.66 13.25
N PRO A 61 0.18 10.65 11.92
CA PRO A 61 0.06 9.42 11.14
C PRO A 61 1.14 8.39 11.52
N ILE A 62 0.80 7.12 11.40
CA ILE A 62 1.73 6.01 11.61
C ILE A 62 2.81 6.02 10.53
N LEU A 63 2.41 6.17 9.27
CA LEU A 63 3.33 6.26 8.15
C LEU A 63 3.70 7.72 7.87
N LYS A 64 4.97 7.95 7.57
CA LYS A 64 5.42 9.24 7.03
C LYS A 64 4.74 9.50 5.70
N GLU A 65 4.53 10.78 5.38
CA GLU A 65 3.80 11.22 4.19
C GLU A 65 4.31 10.55 2.90
N GLU A 66 5.62 10.47 2.73
CA GLU A 66 6.24 9.91 1.53
C GLU A 66 5.96 8.41 1.34
N PHE A 67 5.60 7.69 2.41
CA PHE A 67 5.31 6.26 2.36
C PHE A 67 3.81 5.95 2.35
N ARG A 68 2.97 6.95 2.44
CA ARG A 68 1.53 6.76 2.40
C ARG A 68 1.06 6.44 0.99
N TRP A 69 0.04 5.62 0.89
CA TRP A 69 -0.50 5.14 -0.39
C TRP A 69 -0.73 6.27 -1.40
N HIS A 70 -1.31 7.38 -0.96
CA HIS A 70 -1.63 8.49 -1.86
C HIS A 70 -0.39 9.18 -2.44
N SER A 71 0.77 9.03 -1.80
CA SER A 71 1.98 9.73 -2.27
C SER A 71 2.66 9.02 -3.44
N TRP A 72 2.59 7.70 -3.50
CA TRP A 72 3.31 6.92 -4.52
C TRP A 72 2.40 6.08 -5.40
N ALA A 73 1.27 5.62 -4.89
CA ALA A 73 0.38 4.70 -5.63
C ALA A 73 -0.78 5.43 -6.30
N CYS A 74 -1.38 6.40 -5.62
CA CYS A 74 -2.57 7.08 -6.11
C CYS A 74 -2.56 8.57 -5.77
N PRO A 75 -1.61 9.36 -6.30
CA PRO A 75 -1.57 10.80 -6.07
C PRO A 75 -2.82 11.47 -6.62
N LYS A 76 -3.22 12.56 -5.98
CA LYS A 76 -4.36 13.36 -6.41
C LYS A 76 -3.88 14.77 -6.74
N SER A 77 -4.48 15.35 -7.78
CA SER A 77 -4.27 16.76 -8.13
C SER A 77 -5.04 17.68 -7.16
N ALA A 78 -4.82 18.98 -7.30
CA ALA A 78 -5.45 19.98 -6.43
C ALA A 78 -6.98 19.92 -6.44
N ASP A 79 -7.58 19.43 -7.54
CA ASP A 79 -9.04 19.25 -7.65
C ASP A 79 -9.56 17.92 -7.04
N GLY A 80 -8.68 17.14 -6.40
CA GLY A 80 -9.04 15.88 -5.76
C GLY A 80 -9.12 14.68 -6.71
N LYS A 81 -8.85 14.87 -8.00
CA LYS A 81 -8.86 13.79 -8.99
C LYS A 81 -7.53 13.05 -9.01
N LYS A 82 -7.56 11.76 -9.35
CA LYS A 82 -6.37 10.94 -9.46
C LYS A 82 -5.43 11.52 -10.53
N ASP A 83 -4.18 11.74 -10.15
CA ASP A 83 -3.13 12.24 -11.05
C ASP A 83 -2.12 11.12 -11.33
N VAL A 84 -2.38 10.37 -12.41
CA VAL A 84 -1.52 9.24 -12.80
C VAL A 84 -0.13 9.68 -13.22
N THR A 85 0.07 10.94 -13.58
CA THR A 85 1.39 11.44 -14.00
C THR A 85 2.37 11.54 -12.83
N LYS A 86 1.86 11.67 -11.60
CA LYS A 86 2.68 11.75 -10.38
C LYS A 86 2.88 10.39 -9.72
N ALA A 87 2.15 9.36 -10.13
CA ALA A 87 2.32 8.02 -9.59
C ALA A 87 3.65 7.42 -10.06
N LEU A 88 4.32 6.72 -9.17
CA LEU A 88 5.51 5.96 -9.53
C LEU A 88 5.12 4.83 -10.49
N SER A 89 5.99 4.54 -11.43
CA SER A 89 5.75 3.49 -12.42
C SER A 89 7.06 2.82 -12.83
N GLY A 90 6.95 1.68 -13.48
CA GLY A 90 8.08 0.97 -14.04
C GLY A 90 9.14 0.63 -12.99
N LYS A 91 10.38 0.84 -13.37
CA LYS A 91 11.53 0.56 -12.53
C LYS A 91 11.55 1.40 -11.26
N ASP A 92 11.09 2.65 -11.34
CA ASP A 92 11.06 3.55 -10.19
C ASP A 92 10.12 3.04 -9.09
N LEU A 93 8.96 2.52 -9.48
CA LEU A 93 8.02 1.91 -8.54
C LEU A 93 8.63 0.67 -7.89
N LEU A 94 9.26 -0.19 -8.68
CA LEU A 94 9.90 -1.41 -8.17
C LEU A 94 11.01 -1.09 -7.16
N GLU A 95 11.87 -0.14 -7.47
CA GLU A 95 12.95 0.28 -6.59
C GLU A 95 12.42 0.89 -5.31
N PHE A 96 11.41 1.75 -5.41
CA PHE A 96 10.80 2.36 -4.24
C PHE A 96 10.23 1.31 -3.29
N VAL A 97 9.43 0.38 -3.82
CA VAL A 97 8.79 -0.65 -2.99
C VAL A 97 9.83 -1.56 -2.34
N ASN A 98 10.80 -2.06 -3.10
CA ASN A 98 11.77 -3.02 -2.59
C ASN A 98 12.81 -2.41 -1.65
N LYS A 99 13.33 -1.24 -1.98
CA LYS A 99 14.45 -0.63 -1.25
C LYS A 99 14.02 0.34 -0.18
N GLU A 100 12.92 1.04 -0.38
CA GLU A 100 12.49 2.10 0.54
C GLU A 100 11.27 1.70 1.35
N LEU A 101 10.16 1.35 0.70
CA LEU A 101 8.90 1.09 1.38
C LEU A 101 8.97 -0.14 2.29
N PHE A 102 9.38 -1.28 1.78
CA PHE A 102 9.44 -2.50 2.57
C PHE A 102 10.49 -2.41 3.67
N THR A 103 11.62 -1.78 3.40
CA THR A 103 12.65 -1.53 4.43
C THR A 103 12.10 -0.66 5.56
N TYR A 104 11.39 0.41 5.20
CA TYR A 104 10.73 1.29 6.17
C TYR A 104 9.70 0.56 7.02
N LEU A 105 8.84 -0.23 6.37
CA LEU A 105 7.78 -0.98 7.08
C LEU A 105 8.35 -2.06 7.99
N LYS A 106 9.38 -2.78 7.55
CA LYS A 106 10.05 -3.80 8.37
C LYS A 106 10.68 -3.21 9.64
N ALA A 107 11.17 -1.98 9.56
CA ALA A 107 11.82 -1.32 10.69
C ALA A 107 10.85 -0.95 11.83
N PHE A 108 9.55 -0.95 11.59
CA PHE A 108 8.58 -0.57 12.63
C PHE A 108 8.63 -1.44 13.88
N LYS A 109 8.95 -2.73 13.75
CA LYS A 109 9.08 -3.60 14.92
C LYS A 109 10.23 -3.20 15.85
N ASN A 110 11.17 -2.39 15.37
CA ASN A 110 12.30 -1.88 16.14
C ASN A 110 12.03 -0.51 16.77
N THR A 111 10.89 0.11 16.47
CA THR A 111 10.55 1.44 16.96
C THR A 111 9.78 1.42 18.27
N THR A 112 9.29 0.27 18.69
CA THR A 112 8.55 0.11 19.94
C THR A 112 8.73 -1.31 20.48
N ASP A 113 8.73 -1.45 21.81
CA ASP A 113 8.74 -2.73 22.47
C ASP A 113 7.32 -3.26 22.74
N ASP A 114 6.30 -2.43 22.49
CA ASP A 114 4.91 -2.82 22.70
C ASP A 114 4.39 -3.60 21.48
N THR A 115 4.37 -4.93 21.62
CA THR A 115 3.93 -5.86 20.59
C THR A 115 2.43 -5.75 20.24
N LYS A 116 1.67 -5.01 21.02
CA LYS A 116 0.23 -4.81 20.79
C LYS A 116 -0.06 -3.63 19.89
N THR A 117 0.91 -2.78 19.62
CA THR A 117 0.71 -1.61 18.77
C THR A 117 0.56 -2.00 17.31
N LEU A 118 -0.19 -1.21 16.56
CA LEU A 118 -0.33 -1.39 15.11
C LEU A 118 1.01 -1.25 14.41
N ALA A 119 1.84 -0.31 14.86
CA ALA A 119 3.19 -0.12 14.31
C ALA A 119 4.04 -1.38 14.40
N TYR A 120 4.08 -2.03 15.56
CA TYR A 120 4.81 -3.28 15.73
C TYR A 120 4.29 -4.38 14.79
N LYS A 121 2.96 -4.51 14.69
CA LYS A 121 2.34 -5.52 13.82
C LYS A 121 2.64 -5.28 12.35
N ILE A 122 2.69 -4.03 11.92
CA ILE A 122 3.11 -3.70 10.55
C ILE A 122 4.52 -4.21 10.29
N GLY A 123 5.46 -3.94 11.18
CA GLY A 123 6.84 -4.41 11.05
C GLY A 123 6.94 -5.93 11.02
N GLU A 124 6.16 -6.60 11.86
CA GLU A 124 6.13 -8.06 11.92
C GLU A 124 5.62 -8.67 10.60
N ILE A 125 4.49 -8.16 10.09
CA ILE A 125 3.90 -8.63 8.83
C ILE A 125 4.90 -8.47 7.68
N PHE A 126 5.46 -7.27 7.51
CA PHE A 126 6.36 -6.99 6.40
C PHE A 126 7.74 -7.60 6.54
N SER A 127 8.11 -8.12 7.71
CA SER A 127 9.33 -8.91 7.88
C SER A 127 9.24 -10.30 7.27
N GLU A 128 8.04 -10.82 7.08
CA GLU A 128 7.80 -12.18 6.61
C GLU A 128 7.40 -12.27 5.14
N ILE A 129 7.20 -11.14 4.47
CA ILE A 129 6.78 -11.13 3.07
C ILE A 129 7.79 -10.39 2.19
N ASP A 130 7.83 -10.80 0.93
CA ASP A 130 8.64 -10.16 -0.10
C ASP A 130 7.76 -9.68 -1.24
N ASN A 131 8.16 -8.59 -1.90
CA ASN A 131 7.52 -8.17 -3.13
C ASN A 131 7.98 -9.06 -4.29
N LYS A 132 7.07 -9.81 -4.89
CA LYS A 132 7.39 -10.74 -5.96
C LYS A 132 6.82 -10.37 -7.33
N ILE A 133 5.88 -9.44 -7.37
CA ILE A 133 5.08 -9.22 -8.58
C ILE A 133 5.25 -7.86 -9.24
N LEU A 134 5.63 -6.84 -8.51
CA LEU A 134 5.68 -5.48 -9.07
C LEU A 134 6.67 -5.34 -10.22
N SER A 135 7.64 -6.25 -10.33
CA SER A 135 8.58 -6.25 -11.46
C SER A 135 7.88 -6.38 -12.82
N LYS A 136 6.75 -7.06 -12.86
CA LYS A 136 5.96 -7.22 -14.08
C LYS A 136 4.85 -6.20 -14.21
N LEU A 137 4.26 -5.79 -13.10
CA LEU A 137 3.14 -4.86 -13.07
C LEU A 137 3.54 -3.40 -13.29
N THR A 138 4.81 -3.10 -13.17
CA THR A 138 5.33 -1.73 -13.28
C THR A 138 5.21 -1.12 -14.66
N LYS A 139 4.94 -1.93 -15.69
CA LYS A 139 4.85 -1.41 -17.06
C LYS A 139 3.60 -0.56 -17.28
N ASP A 140 2.50 -0.95 -16.68
CA ASP A 140 1.22 -0.32 -16.92
C ASP A 140 0.45 0.08 -15.66
N ASN A 141 1.03 -0.15 -14.50
CA ASN A 141 0.39 0.13 -13.21
C ASN A 141 -1.01 -0.49 -13.09
N SER A 142 -1.18 -1.70 -13.60
CA SER A 142 -2.50 -2.33 -13.72
C SER A 142 -3.23 -2.52 -12.40
N ILE A 143 -2.51 -2.58 -11.27
CA ILE A 143 -3.08 -2.78 -9.94
C ILE A 143 -3.30 -1.44 -9.21
N ILE A 144 -2.48 -0.46 -9.49
CA ILE A 144 -2.50 0.85 -8.88
C ILE A 144 -3.33 1.81 -9.69
#